data_feebf6ec7c3a7fbf0975f257aa859f9b
#
_entry.id   feebf6ec7c3a7fbf0975f257aa859f9b
#
_cell.length_a   1.000
_cell.length_b   1.000
_cell.length_c   1.000
_cell.angle_alpha   90.00
_cell.angle_beta   90.00
_cell.angle_gamma   90.00
#
_symmetry.space_group_name_H-M   'P 1'
#
loop_
_entity.id
_entity.type
_entity.pdbx_description
1 polymer ?
#
loop_
_entity_poly.entity_id
_entity_poly.type
_entity_poly.pdbx_seq_one_letter_code
_entity_poly.pdbx_strand_id
1 'polypeptide(L)'
;MDENDELLDAITALIPSVLTALEAFAYFGRHMHPGNIQALVLPLKERVEPVEEGLKVFKRAPWPDHLQQFADQISEVAGHVISAIDGLKTIGDDEKSVFRAYRVMRYHNRAVESLYPIALMLPPVSRFFVEPGRRDDAVLQEKLAKSDARRENVGIIHMGNDKESKGGFSLYVPEYYEETDSSPLIVALHGGSGHGRDFLWTWLREARSYGAILVSPTSKGDTWSLMGPDVDSPNLHGIVNHVQERWNVDSSKMLLTGMSDGGTFTYVSGLDGNSHFTHLAPSSASFHPLLIEGYPPERIQGLPIYLMHGALDWMFPIDVAREAHQTLSAAGANVCYREISDLSHTYPRDENPNIMNWFLHGTVPTTETS
;
A
#
# COMPACT_ATOMS: atom_id res chain seq x y z
N MET A 1 19.90 33.31 18.72
CA MET A 1 19.73 32.35 17.64
C MET A 1 19.12 33.11 16.49
N ASP A 2 19.55 32.84 15.28
CA ASP A 2 18.90 33.40 14.08
C ASP A 2 17.51 32.74 13.93
N GLU A 3 16.51 33.46 13.40
CA GLU A 3 15.19 32.90 13.15
C GLU A 3 15.24 31.61 12.32
N ASN A 4 16.18 31.51 11.39
CA ASN A 4 16.41 30.30 10.61
C ASN A 4 16.91 29.11 11.45
N ASP A 5 17.72 29.36 12.49
CA ASP A 5 18.19 28.33 13.40
C ASP A 5 17.02 27.76 14.21
N GLU A 6 16.10 28.62 14.67
CA GLU A 6 14.91 28.19 15.44
C GLU A 6 13.95 27.34 14.59
N LEU A 7 13.78 27.69 13.30
CA LEU A 7 12.96 26.89 12.37
C LEU A 7 13.61 25.53 12.09
N LEU A 8 14.93 25.50 11.88
CA LEU A 8 15.68 24.26 11.65
C LEU A 8 15.63 23.34 12.88
N ASP A 9 15.78 23.91 14.08
CA ASP A 9 15.67 23.16 15.33
C ASP A 9 14.27 22.56 15.50
N ALA A 10 13.21 23.32 15.17
CA ALA A 10 11.84 22.85 15.23
C ALA A 10 11.58 21.69 14.25
N ILE A 11 12.07 21.80 12.99
CA ILE A 11 11.96 20.75 11.99
C ILE A 11 12.71 19.49 12.45
N THR A 12 13.94 19.66 12.97
CA THR A 12 14.79 18.56 13.42
C THR A 12 14.22 17.87 14.68
N ALA A 13 13.53 18.59 15.54
CA ALA A 13 12.89 18.02 16.71
C ALA A 13 11.67 17.15 16.36
N LEU A 14 10.93 17.45 15.29
CA LEU A 14 9.66 16.79 14.97
C LEU A 14 9.75 15.76 13.85
N ILE A 15 10.36 16.12 12.71
CA ILE A 15 10.28 15.26 11.51
C ILE A 15 10.88 13.86 11.71
N PRO A 16 12.09 13.68 12.29
CA PRO A 16 12.65 12.34 12.51
C PRO A 16 11.76 11.48 13.43
N SER A 17 11.15 12.09 14.44
CA SER A 17 10.24 11.41 15.38
C SER A 17 8.96 10.95 14.67
N VAL A 18 8.36 11.79 13.83
CA VAL A 18 7.21 11.44 12.99
C VAL A 18 7.54 10.26 12.08
N LEU A 19 8.65 10.32 11.34
CA LEU A 19 9.05 9.25 10.42
C LEU A 19 9.26 7.92 11.17
N THR A 20 9.91 7.98 12.34
CA THR A 20 10.11 6.80 13.21
C THR A 20 8.80 6.22 13.71
N ALA A 21 7.85 7.07 14.12
CA ALA A 21 6.53 6.65 14.56
C ALA A 21 5.74 6.01 13.42
N LEU A 22 5.78 6.57 12.21
CA LEU A 22 5.10 6.00 11.03
C LEU A 22 5.66 4.61 10.64
N GLU A 23 6.98 4.40 10.73
CA GLU A 23 7.56 3.06 10.52
C GLU A 23 7.11 2.08 11.64
N ALA A 24 7.02 2.55 12.89
CA ALA A 24 6.53 1.73 13.99
C ALA A 24 5.05 1.35 13.82
N PHE A 25 4.20 2.24 13.30
CA PHE A 25 2.82 1.91 12.93
C PHE A 25 2.75 0.91 11.77
N ALA A 26 3.62 1.03 10.78
CA ALA A 26 3.70 0.05 9.70
C ALA A 26 4.07 -1.35 10.24
N TYR A 27 5.03 -1.42 11.17
CA TYR A 27 5.37 -2.64 11.89
C TYR A 27 4.18 -3.19 12.69
N PHE A 28 3.49 -2.35 13.45
CA PHE A 28 2.28 -2.72 14.19
C PHE A 28 1.23 -3.35 13.26
N GLY A 29 0.90 -2.67 12.15
CA GLY A 29 -0.08 -3.16 11.17
C GLY A 29 0.29 -4.49 10.53
N ARG A 30 1.60 -4.74 10.30
CA ARG A 30 2.13 -5.99 9.74
C ARG A 30 2.02 -7.17 10.72
N HIS A 31 2.19 -6.93 12.03
CA HIS A 31 2.32 -7.99 13.04
C HIS A 31 1.11 -8.16 13.95
N MET A 32 0.07 -7.31 13.83
CA MET A 32 -1.09 -7.43 14.70
C MET A 32 -1.92 -8.68 14.41
N HIS A 33 -2.33 -9.36 15.47
CA HIS A 33 -3.29 -10.46 15.42
C HIS A 33 -4.11 -10.52 16.74
N PRO A 34 -5.22 -11.26 16.79
CA PRO A 34 -5.90 -11.48 18.05
C PRO A 34 -4.94 -12.02 19.13
N GLY A 35 -4.95 -11.42 20.30
CA GLY A 35 -4.10 -11.81 21.43
C GLY A 35 -2.76 -11.08 21.55
N ASN A 36 -2.34 -10.21 20.59
CA ASN A 36 -1.06 -9.49 20.71
C ASN A 36 -1.15 -7.97 20.57
N ILE A 37 -2.33 -7.39 20.34
CA ILE A 37 -2.49 -5.96 20.08
C ILE A 37 -1.87 -5.12 21.20
N GLN A 38 -2.19 -5.42 22.46
CA GLN A 38 -1.66 -4.67 23.61
C GLN A 38 -0.14 -4.81 23.78
N ALA A 39 0.42 -5.99 23.46
CA ALA A 39 1.86 -6.19 23.47
C ALA A 39 2.58 -5.32 22.43
N LEU A 40 1.96 -5.09 21.27
CA LEU A 40 2.50 -4.22 20.20
C LEU A 40 2.27 -2.73 20.47
N VAL A 41 1.22 -2.36 21.20
CA VAL A 41 0.91 -0.94 21.53
C VAL A 41 1.95 -0.35 22.46
N LEU A 42 2.50 -1.13 23.40
CA LEU A 42 3.46 -0.62 24.38
C LEU A 42 4.74 -0.03 23.73
N PRO A 43 5.48 -0.78 22.88
CA PRO A 43 6.65 -0.22 22.20
C PRO A 43 6.28 0.88 21.19
N LEU A 44 5.09 0.82 20.60
CA LEU A 44 4.59 1.87 19.72
C LEU A 44 4.41 3.20 20.44
N LYS A 45 3.88 3.17 21.67
CA LYS A 45 3.73 4.35 22.53
C LYS A 45 5.08 5.07 22.74
N GLU A 46 6.14 4.32 23.05
CA GLU A 46 7.50 4.87 23.24
C GLU A 46 8.03 5.59 21.98
N ARG A 47 7.59 5.18 20.78
CA ARG A 47 7.95 5.81 19.51
C ARG A 47 7.12 7.06 19.21
N VAL A 48 5.93 7.21 19.83
CA VAL A 48 5.06 8.38 19.62
C VAL A 48 5.33 9.48 20.65
N GLU A 49 5.77 9.17 21.86
CA GLU A 49 6.10 10.19 22.88
C GLU A 49 7.03 11.31 22.36
N PRO A 50 8.11 11.03 21.59
CA PRO A 50 8.94 12.08 21.00
C PRO A 50 8.20 12.96 19.97
N VAL A 51 7.14 12.46 19.33
CA VAL A 51 6.30 13.26 18.42
C VAL A 51 5.51 14.30 19.18
N GLU A 52 4.96 13.94 20.34
CA GLU A 52 4.21 14.87 21.21
C GLU A 52 5.12 16.01 21.70
N GLU A 53 6.36 15.69 22.10
CA GLU A 53 7.33 16.69 22.56
C GLU A 53 7.83 17.56 21.39
N GLY A 54 8.21 16.95 20.27
CA GLY A 54 8.64 17.67 19.07
C GLY A 54 7.55 18.61 18.54
N LEU A 55 6.28 18.20 18.59
CA LEU A 55 5.15 19.05 18.18
C LEU A 55 5.00 20.30 19.04
N LYS A 56 5.27 20.21 20.36
CA LYS A 56 5.25 21.38 21.24
C LYS A 56 6.34 22.40 20.87
N VAL A 57 7.54 21.92 20.53
CA VAL A 57 8.64 22.77 20.04
C VAL A 57 8.28 23.38 18.70
N PHE A 58 7.82 22.56 17.75
CA PHE A 58 7.46 22.96 16.40
C PHE A 58 6.38 24.05 16.36
N LYS A 59 5.34 23.95 17.19
CA LYS A 59 4.26 24.95 17.25
C LYS A 59 4.67 26.28 17.89
N ARG A 60 5.79 26.32 18.62
CA ARG A 60 6.29 27.56 19.24
C ARG A 60 7.23 28.34 18.33
N ALA A 61 7.75 27.71 17.28
CA ALA A 61 8.66 28.34 16.35
C ALA A 61 7.97 29.49 15.61
N PRO A 62 8.70 30.57 15.29
CA PRO A 62 8.16 31.77 14.63
C PRO A 62 8.01 31.55 13.12
N TRP A 63 7.02 30.76 12.71
CA TRP A 63 6.80 30.44 11.31
C TRP A 63 6.42 31.69 10.51
N PRO A 64 7.19 32.08 9.47
CA PRO A 64 6.82 33.19 8.60
C PRO A 64 5.62 32.83 7.72
N ASP A 65 4.85 33.79 7.27
CA ASP A 65 3.61 33.61 6.52
C ASP A 65 3.74 32.65 5.31
N HIS A 66 4.86 32.74 4.58
CA HIS A 66 5.11 31.88 3.42
C HIS A 66 5.40 30.41 3.76
N LEU A 67 5.70 30.08 5.01
CA LEU A 67 5.89 28.72 5.52
C LEU A 67 4.73 28.23 6.41
N GLN A 68 3.70 29.05 6.63
CA GLN A 68 2.60 28.68 7.50
C GLN A 68 1.87 27.42 7.01
N GLN A 69 1.62 27.30 5.72
CA GLN A 69 0.99 26.10 5.13
C GLN A 69 1.82 24.84 5.39
N PHE A 70 3.15 24.92 5.28
CA PHE A 70 4.05 23.82 5.62
C PHE A 70 3.94 23.47 7.12
N ALA A 71 3.94 24.46 8.01
CA ALA A 71 3.85 24.27 9.44
C ALA A 71 2.50 23.63 9.85
N ASP A 72 1.40 24.08 9.26
CA ASP A 72 0.07 23.53 9.49
C ASP A 72 0.00 22.07 9.04
N GLN A 73 0.53 21.75 7.87
CA GLN A 73 0.54 20.39 7.31
C GLN A 73 1.37 19.42 8.15
N ILE A 74 2.56 19.81 8.61
CA ILE A 74 3.37 18.97 9.52
C ILE A 74 2.68 18.80 10.88
N SER A 75 2.02 19.85 11.38
CA SER A 75 1.24 19.75 12.61
C SER A 75 0.05 18.80 12.48
N GLU A 76 -0.60 18.75 11.32
CA GLU A 76 -1.67 17.80 11.00
C GLU A 76 -1.14 16.36 10.97
N VAL A 77 0.00 16.11 10.31
CA VAL A 77 0.66 14.80 10.30
C VAL A 77 0.91 14.31 11.73
N ALA A 78 1.53 15.13 12.56
CA ALA A 78 1.79 14.78 13.96
C ALA A 78 0.48 14.53 14.75
N GLY A 79 -0.56 15.33 14.49
CA GLY A 79 -1.90 15.15 15.08
C GLY A 79 -2.51 13.80 14.72
N HIS A 80 -2.38 13.34 13.49
CA HIS A 80 -2.84 12.02 13.06
C HIS A 80 -2.05 10.89 13.73
N VAL A 81 -0.73 11.03 13.87
CA VAL A 81 0.12 10.06 14.58
C VAL A 81 -0.33 9.90 16.04
N ILE A 82 -0.58 11.02 16.74
CA ILE A 82 -1.07 11.03 18.12
C ILE A 82 -2.46 10.41 18.20
N SER A 83 -3.36 10.76 17.29
CA SER A 83 -4.72 10.19 17.25
C SER A 83 -4.71 8.67 17.02
N ALA A 84 -3.77 8.16 16.23
CA ALA A 84 -3.61 6.72 16.02
C ALA A 84 -3.24 5.99 17.32
N ILE A 85 -2.23 6.46 18.05
CA ILE A 85 -1.82 5.80 19.30
C ILE A 85 -2.91 5.91 20.37
N ASP A 86 -3.59 7.04 20.48
CA ASP A 86 -4.67 7.23 21.47
C ASP A 86 -5.85 6.29 21.19
N GLY A 87 -6.19 6.08 19.93
CA GLY A 87 -7.18 5.09 19.52
C GLY A 87 -6.76 3.65 19.89
N LEU A 88 -5.50 3.28 19.64
CA LEU A 88 -4.99 1.94 19.92
C LEU A 88 -4.88 1.63 21.41
N LYS A 89 -4.57 2.59 22.28
CA LYS A 89 -4.50 2.42 23.74
C LYS A 89 -5.82 1.90 24.36
N THR A 90 -6.95 2.11 23.68
CA THR A 90 -8.29 1.73 24.17
C THR A 90 -8.77 0.38 23.64
N ILE A 91 -7.98 -0.29 22.81
CA ILE A 91 -8.35 -1.54 22.14
C ILE A 91 -7.87 -2.74 22.95
N GLY A 92 -8.72 -3.75 23.11
CA GLY A 92 -8.34 -5.04 23.73
C GLY A 92 -7.65 -6.01 22.76
N ASP A 93 -7.54 -7.28 23.16
CA ASP A 93 -6.81 -8.33 22.41
C ASP A 93 -7.74 -9.38 21.74
N ASP A 94 -9.06 -9.15 21.71
CA ASP A 94 -10.00 -10.07 21.06
C ASP A 94 -10.11 -9.82 19.53
N GLU A 95 -10.74 -10.75 18.81
CA GLU A 95 -10.94 -10.64 17.36
C GLU A 95 -11.68 -9.36 16.95
N LYS A 96 -12.68 -8.91 17.72
CA LYS A 96 -13.40 -7.65 17.45
C LYS A 96 -12.48 -6.45 17.62
N SER A 97 -11.48 -6.56 18.45
CA SER A 97 -10.46 -5.55 18.67
C SER A 97 -9.55 -5.38 17.45
N VAL A 98 -9.24 -6.45 16.71
CA VAL A 98 -8.49 -6.36 15.45
C VAL A 98 -9.22 -5.47 14.44
N PHE A 99 -10.54 -5.64 14.27
CA PHE A 99 -11.32 -4.78 13.37
C PHE A 99 -11.36 -3.31 13.84
N ARG A 100 -11.32 -3.07 15.15
CA ARG A 100 -11.16 -1.70 15.69
C ARG A 100 -9.78 -1.15 15.40
N ALA A 101 -8.73 -1.97 15.52
CA ALA A 101 -7.36 -1.58 15.18
C ALA A 101 -7.25 -1.20 13.70
N TYR A 102 -7.81 -1.99 12.76
CA TYR A 102 -7.85 -1.60 11.35
C TYR A 102 -8.49 -0.21 11.12
N ARG A 103 -9.58 0.10 11.82
CA ARG A 103 -10.21 1.43 11.70
C ARG A 103 -9.34 2.55 12.26
N VAL A 104 -8.65 2.31 13.37
CA VAL A 104 -7.72 3.29 13.97
C VAL A 104 -6.51 3.50 13.08
N MET A 105 -6.00 2.44 12.42
CA MET A 105 -4.87 2.54 11.49
C MET A 105 -5.16 3.43 10.27
N ARG A 106 -6.41 3.81 10.01
CA ARG A 106 -6.71 4.88 9.04
C ARG A 106 -6.09 6.23 9.40
N TYR A 107 -5.84 6.52 10.68
CA TYR A 107 -5.08 7.71 11.08
C TYR A 107 -3.62 7.65 10.60
N HIS A 108 -2.99 6.47 10.62
CA HIS A 108 -1.68 6.28 10.01
C HIS A 108 -1.71 6.60 8.51
N ASN A 109 -2.69 6.09 7.76
CA ASN A 109 -2.81 6.37 6.33
C ASN A 109 -3.03 7.87 6.06
N ARG A 110 -3.84 8.56 6.89
CA ARG A 110 -4.02 10.02 6.81
C ARG A 110 -2.72 10.77 7.10
N ALA A 111 -1.95 10.34 8.10
CA ALA A 111 -0.65 10.94 8.39
C ALA A 111 0.30 10.81 7.20
N VAL A 112 0.36 9.63 6.57
CA VAL A 112 1.18 9.37 5.37
C VAL A 112 0.69 10.21 4.19
N GLU A 113 -0.62 10.32 3.97
CA GLU A 113 -1.22 11.15 2.93
C GLU A 113 -0.88 12.62 3.11
N SER A 114 -1.04 13.17 4.34
CA SER A 114 -0.69 14.56 4.64
C SER A 114 0.83 14.80 4.58
N LEU A 115 1.66 13.77 4.81
CA LEU A 115 3.12 13.89 4.74
C LEU A 115 3.66 13.90 3.29
N TYR A 116 3.00 13.21 2.35
CA TYR A 116 3.53 12.99 1.00
C TYR A 116 3.88 14.29 0.25
N PRO A 117 3.08 15.38 0.26
CA PRO A 117 3.43 16.63 -0.42
C PRO A 117 4.75 17.25 0.08
N ILE A 118 5.16 16.93 1.32
CA ILE A 118 6.41 17.40 1.92
C ILE A 118 7.64 16.65 1.39
N ALA A 119 7.44 15.48 0.78
CA ALA A 119 8.52 14.65 0.24
C ALA A 119 9.40 15.38 -0.78
N LEU A 120 8.85 16.35 -1.50
CA LEU A 120 9.58 17.12 -2.49
C LEU A 120 10.33 18.31 -1.90
N MET A 121 10.01 18.67 -0.66
CA MET A 121 10.63 19.79 0.05
C MET A 121 11.75 19.32 0.99
N LEU A 122 11.60 18.13 1.59
CA LEU A 122 12.49 17.62 2.63
C LEU A 122 13.10 16.27 2.24
N PRO A 123 14.42 16.17 2.02
CA PRO A 123 15.09 14.92 1.67
C PRO A 123 14.81 13.74 2.61
N PRO A 124 14.75 13.89 3.97
CA PRO A 124 14.39 12.78 4.85
C PRO A 124 12.98 12.24 4.58
N VAL A 125 12.01 13.11 4.29
CA VAL A 125 10.64 12.72 3.93
C VAL A 125 10.61 12.07 2.55
N SER A 126 11.35 12.58 1.57
CA SER A 126 11.50 11.93 0.26
C SER A 126 12.02 10.50 0.40
N ARG A 127 13.07 10.29 1.20
CA ARG A 127 13.64 8.96 1.46
C ARG A 127 12.68 8.02 2.18
N PHE A 128 11.80 8.53 3.03
CA PHE A 128 10.74 7.74 3.68
C PHE A 128 9.80 7.10 2.65
N PHE A 129 9.51 7.79 1.56
CA PHE A 129 8.67 7.30 0.45
C PHE A 129 9.45 6.52 -0.62
N VAL A 130 10.64 6.06 -0.32
CA VAL A 130 11.44 5.14 -1.16
C VAL A 130 11.54 3.80 -0.46
N GLU A 131 11.45 2.72 -1.24
CA GLU A 131 11.68 1.35 -0.77
C GLU A 131 13.05 1.27 -0.06
N PRO A 132 13.11 0.70 1.16
CA PRO A 132 14.32 0.77 1.99
C PRO A 132 15.60 0.32 1.31
N GLY A 133 15.58 -0.76 0.51
CA GLY A 133 16.73 -1.27 -0.21
C GLY A 133 17.20 -0.38 -1.37
N ARG A 134 16.39 0.61 -1.78
CA ARG A 134 16.72 1.53 -2.87
C ARG A 134 16.97 2.98 -2.44
N ARG A 135 16.97 3.24 -1.14
CA ARG A 135 17.21 4.58 -0.60
C ARG A 135 18.56 5.17 -0.97
N ASP A 136 19.57 4.33 -1.23
CA ASP A 136 20.92 4.72 -1.61
C ASP A 136 21.21 4.54 -3.12
N ASP A 137 20.18 4.25 -3.92
CA ASP A 137 20.27 4.21 -5.38
C ASP A 137 20.47 5.64 -5.93
N ALA A 138 21.70 5.95 -6.33
CA ALA A 138 22.07 7.28 -6.79
C ALA A 138 21.28 7.74 -8.03
N VAL A 139 20.95 6.81 -8.95
CA VAL A 139 20.18 7.12 -10.15
C VAL A 139 18.76 7.50 -9.79
N LEU A 140 18.13 6.74 -8.88
CA LEU A 140 16.78 7.05 -8.39
C LEU A 140 16.77 8.40 -7.65
N GLN A 141 17.75 8.64 -6.76
CA GLN A 141 17.82 9.90 -6.02
C GLN A 141 18.02 11.11 -6.95
N GLU A 142 18.82 10.96 -8.01
CA GLU A 142 18.99 12.01 -9.01
C GLU A 142 17.69 12.29 -9.79
N LYS A 143 16.96 11.24 -10.20
CA LYS A 143 15.65 11.39 -10.86
C LYS A 143 14.65 12.12 -9.96
N LEU A 144 14.57 11.72 -8.69
CA LEU A 144 13.67 12.34 -7.71
C LEU A 144 14.04 13.82 -7.44
N ALA A 145 15.33 14.14 -7.35
CA ALA A 145 15.80 15.50 -7.11
C ALA A 145 15.55 16.44 -8.31
N LYS A 146 15.50 15.91 -9.53
CA LYS A 146 15.24 16.66 -10.76
C LYS A 146 13.76 16.72 -11.13
N SER A 147 12.90 15.97 -10.48
CA SER A 147 11.48 15.89 -10.79
C SER A 147 10.74 17.19 -10.46
N ASP A 148 9.77 17.55 -11.29
CA ASP A 148 8.83 18.65 -11.01
C ASP A 148 7.43 18.08 -10.69
N ALA A 149 7.12 18.01 -9.42
CA ALA A 149 5.83 17.52 -8.93
C ALA A 149 4.66 18.50 -9.11
N ARG A 150 4.92 19.68 -9.65
CA ARG A 150 3.83 20.63 -10.01
C ARG A 150 3.18 20.28 -11.34
N ARG A 151 3.70 19.30 -12.07
CA ARG A 151 3.08 18.76 -13.28
C ARG A 151 1.74 18.10 -12.91
N GLU A 152 0.67 18.44 -13.63
CA GLU A 152 -0.69 17.97 -13.33
C GLU A 152 -0.90 16.46 -13.54
N ASN A 153 -0.02 15.80 -14.29
CA ASN A 153 -0.12 14.39 -14.67
C ASN A 153 0.80 13.46 -13.87
N VAL A 154 1.40 13.92 -12.77
CA VAL A 154 2.28 13.13 -11.89
C VAL A 154 1.90 13.30 -10.40
N GLY A 155 2.47 12.44 -9.54
CA GLY A 155 2.15 12.42 -8.12
C GLY A 155 0.82 11.72 -7.83
N ILE A 156 0.15 12.12 -6.75
CA ILE A 156 -1.12 11.54 -6.31
C ILE A 156 -2.29 12.26 -6.96
N ILE A 157 -3.16 11.49 -7.61
CA ILE A 157 -4.38 11.99 -8.28
C ILE A 157 -5.57 11.16 -7.77
N HIS A 158 -6.64 11.82 -7.32
CA HIS A 158 -7.88 11.17 -6.89
C HIS A 158 -8.97 11.42 -7.92
N MET A 159 -9.62 10.36 -8.41
CA MET A 159 -10.66 10.43 -9.43
C MET A 159 -11.96 9.86 -8.88
N GLY A 160 -12.87 10.74 -8.45
CA GLY A 160 -14.13 10.35 -7.81
C GLY A 160 -13.92 9.47 -6.57
N ASN A 161 -12.81 9.64 -5.85
CA ASN A 161 -12.37 8.75 -4.78
C ASN A 161 -12.16 9.50 -3.45
N ASP A 162 -13.10 10.36 -3.09
CA ASP A 162 -13.17 10.95 -1.76
C ASP A 162 -13.44 9.88 -0.70
N LYS A 163 -13.14 10.17 0.56
CA LYS A 163 -13.14 9.18 1.68
C LYS A 163 -14.42 8.36 1.84
N GLU A 164 -15.55 8.86 1.35
CA GLU A 164 -16.86 8.22 1.40
C GLU A 164 -17.31 7.69 0.02
N SER A 165 -16.55 7.95 -1.04
CA SER A 165 -16.92 7.61 -2.41
C SER A 165 -16.71 6.12 -2.70
N LYS A 166 -17.51 5.58 -3.63
CA LYS A 166 -17.44 4.19 -4.10
C LYS A 166 -17.22 4.17 -5.62
N GLY A 167 -16.49 3.17 -6.10
CA GLY A 167 -16.25 2.96 -7.53
C GLY A 167 -15.26 3.92 -8.19
N GLY A 168 -14.72 4.91 -7.45
CA GLY A 168 -13.61 5.75 -7.91
C GLY A 168 -12.25 5.10 -7.68
N PHE A 169 -11.16 5.83 -7.96
CA PHE A 169 -9.80 5.33 -7.74
C PHE A 169 -8.82 6.43 -7.37
N SER A 170 -7.76 6.05 -6.66
CA SER A 170 -6.58 6.87 -6.42
C SER A 170 -5.45 6.36 -7.29
N LEU A 171 -4.71 7.29 -7.88
CA LEU A 171 -3.63 7.03 -8.81
C LEU A 171 -2.36 7.69 -8.29
N TYR A 172 -1.23 7.01 -8.41
CA TYR A 172 0.09 7.60 -8.29
C TYR A 172 0.85 7.41 -9.61
N VAL A 173 1.41 8.50 -10.12
CA VAL A 173 2.35 8.50 -11.24
C VAL A 173 3.68 9.02 -10.73
N PRO A 174 4.81 8.36 -11.00
CA PRO A 174 6.11 8.83 -10.53
C PRO A 174 6.37 10.29 -10.92
N GLU A 175 6.92 11.10 -10.02
CA GLU A 175 7.21 12.53 -10.26
C GLU A 175 8.19 12.72 -11.41
N TYR A 176 9.00 11.68 -11.69
CA TYR A 176 9.98 11.65 -12.79
C TYR A 176 9.49 10.89 -14.03
N TYR A 177 8.17 10.65 -14.13
CA TYR A 177 7.56 9.99 -15.31
C TYR A 177 7.82 10.79 -16.58
N GLU A 178 8.18 10.09 -17.67
CA GLU A 178 8.32 10.64 -19.02
C GLU A 178 7.42 9.87 -19.99
N GLU A 179 6.73 10.58 -20.87
CA GLU A 179 5.78 10.00 -21.84
C GLU A 179 6.46 9.06 -22.86
N THR A 180 7.76 9.25 -23.07
CA THR A 180 8.58 8.42 -23.97
C THR A 180 8.88 7.05 -23.41
N ASP A 181 8.82 6.89 -22.08
CA ASP A 181 9.21 5.67 -21.38
C ASP A 181 7.95 4.93 -20.90
N SER A 182 7.80 3.66 -21.31
CA SER A 182 6.68 2.86 -20.84
C SER A 182 6.87 2.45 -19.37
N SER A 183 5.82 2.61 -18.57
CA SER A 183 5.82 2.32 -17.13
C SER A 183 5.05 1.04 -16.83
N PRO A 184 5.54 0.17 -15.91
CA PRO A 184 4.73 -0.91 -15.38
C PRO A 184 3.48 -0.36 -14.67
N LEU A 185 2.39 -1.13 -14.68
CA LEU A 185 1.15 -0.80 -13.97
C LEU A 185 0.93 -1.76 -12.80
N ILE A 186 0.69 -1.21 -11.62
CA ILE A 186 0.25 -1.94 -10.44
C ILE A 186 -1.18 -1.52 -10.12
N VAL A 187 -2.10 -2.48 -10.02
CA VAL A 187 -3.45 -2.23 -9.53
C VAL A 187 -3.61 -2.95 -8.20
N ALA A 188 -3.84 -2.18 -7.12
CA ALA A 188 -3.85 -2.66 -5.75
C ALA A 188 -5.24 -2.57 -5.11
N LEU A 189 -5.83 -3.72 -4.75
CA LEU A 189 -7.20 -3.87 -4.28
C LEU A 189 -7.26 -3.99 -2.76
N HIS A 190 -8.05 -3.11 -2.12
CA HIS A 190 -8.26 -3.11 -0.68
C HIS A 190 -9.06 -4.33 -0.19
N GLY A 191 -8.94 -4.68 1.10
CA GLY A 191 -9.76 -5.69 1.77
C GLY A 191 -11.20 -5.22 2.01
N GLY A 192 -12.05 -6.11 2.54
CA GLY A 192 -13.44 -5.83 2.88
C GLY A 192 -13.61 -4.56 3.73
N SER A 193 -14.60 -3.73 3.41
CA SER A 193 -14.85 -2.43 4.04
C SER A 193 -13.66 -1.45 3.98
N GLY A 194 -12.67 -1.71 3.12
CA GLY A 194 -11.53 -0.84 2.87
C GLY A 194 -11.85 0.29 1.88
N HIS A 195 -10.82 1.03 1.50
CA HIS A 195 -10.91 2.12 0.54
C HIS A 195 -9.60 2.23 -0.26
N GLY A 196 -9.68 2.45 -1.57
CA GLY A 196 -8.51 2.56 -2.43
C GLY A 196 -7.57 3.71 -2.04
N ARG A 197 -8.12 4.83 -1.57
CA ARG A 197 -7.32 5.97 -1.10
C ARG A 197 -6.41 5.60 0.07
N ASP A 198 -6.86 4.73 0.97
CA ASP A 198 -6.06 4.22 2.09
C ASP A 198 -5.07 3.13 1.62
N PHE A 199 -5.51 2.25 0.73
CA PHE A 199 -4.70 1.10 0.30
C PHE A 199 -3.55 1.48 -0.66
N LEU A 200 -3.66 2.61 -1.36
CA LEU A 200 -2.60 3.17 -2.21
C LEU A 200 -1.25 3.25 -1.47
N TRP A 201 -1.26 3.65 -0.19
CA TRP A 201 -0.06 3.85 0.62
C TRP A 201 0.69 2.55 0.92
N THR A 202 0.03 1.41 0.73
CA THR A 202 0.64 0.09 0.87
C THR A 202 1.69 -0.18 -0.21
N TRP A 203 1.51 0.39 -1.40
CA TRP A 203 2.33 0.15 -2.59
C TRP A 203 3.11 1.36 -3.09
N LEU A 204 2.91 2.54 -2.48
CA LEU A 204 3.51 3.78 -3.00
C LEU A 204 5.03 3.74 -3.06
N ARG A 205 5.69 3.17 -2.03
CA ARG A 205 7.16 3.11 -1.98
C ARG A 205 7.74 2.34 -3.15
N GLU A 206 7.15 1.20 -3.45
CA GLU A 206 7.57 0.35 -4.56
C GLU A 206 7.28 1.03 -5.90
N ALA A 207 6.08 1.53 -6.09
CA ALA A 207 5.73 2.25 -7.32
C ALA A 207 6.70 3.41 -7.58
N ARG A 208 6.99 4.23 -6.56
CA ARG A 208 7.93 5.35 -6.64
C ARG A 208 9.36 4.91 -6.89
N SER A 209 9.76 3.78 -6.32
CA SER A 209 11.14 3.26 -6.45
C SER A 209 11.42 2.57 -7.77
N TYR A 210 10.41 1.96 -8.38
CA TYR A 210 10.57 1.17 -9.60
C TYR A 210 9.98 1.86 -10.85
N GLY A 211 9.48 3.07 -10.75
CA GLY A 211 8.92 3.81 -11.88
C GLY A 211 7.57 3.26 -12.35
N ALA A 212 6.83 2.60 -11.47
CA ALA A 212 5.54 2.04 -11.81
C ALA A 212 4.40 3.06 -11.58
N ILE A 213 3.41 3.04 -12.46
CA ILE A 213 2.12 3.68 -12.20
C ILE A 213 1.35 2.79 -11.24
N LEU A 214 0.78 3.37 -10.19
CA LEU A 214 0.00 2.65 -9.19
C LEU A 214 -1.45 3.14 -9.20
N VAL A 215 -2.39 2.22 -9.30
CA VAL A 215 -3.82 2.48 -9.19
C VAL A 215 -4.38 1.72 -8.01
N SER A 216 -5.12 2.40 -7.15
CA SER A 216 -5.87 1.76 -6.07
C SER A 216 -7.34 2.18 -6.15
N PRO A 217 -8.17 1.32 -6.79
CA PRO A 217 -9.60 1.58 -6.92
C PRO A 217 -10.33 1.28 -5.61
N THR A 218 -11.50 1.90 -5.45
CA THR A 218 -12.47 1.57 -4.40
C THR A 218 -13.61 0.75 -5.00
N SER A 219 -13.99 -0.34 -4.33
CA SER A 219 -15.13 -1.17 -4.74
C SER A 219 -16.41 -0.37 -4.87
N LYS A 220 -17.34 -0.80 -5.72
CA LYS A 220 -18.64 -0.15 -5.88
C LYS A 220 -19.61 -0.45 -4.72
N GLY A 221 -19.38 -1.58 -4.02
CA GLY A 221 -20.09 -1.96 -2.81
C GLY A 221 -19.29 -1.71 -1.53
N ASP A 222 -19.72 -2.35 -0.44
CA ASP A 222 -18.96 -2.37 0.82
C ASP A 222 -17.72 -3.25 0.72
N THR A 223 -17.74 -4.18 -0.23
CA THR A 223 -16.59 -4.96 -0.68
C THR A 223 -16.70 -5.22 -2.19
N TRP A 224 -15.76 -5.95 -2.76
CA TRP A 224 -15.72 -6.35 -4.17
C TRP A 224 -16.86 -7.31 -4.53
N SER A 225 -17.18 -7.41 -5.81
CA SER A 225 -18.24 -8.29 -6.35
C SER A 225 -17.86 -9.76 -6.25
N LEU A 226 -17.82 -10.31 -5.03
CA LEU A 226 -17.51 -11.71 -4.75
C LEU A 226 -18.75 -12.61 -4.79
N MET A 227 -19.92 -12.03 -4.62
CA MET A 227 -21.21 -12.69 -4.62
C MET A 227 -22.21 -11.89 -5.47
N GLY A 228 -22.95 -12.57 -6.35
CA GLY A 228 -23.93 -11.94 -7.22
C GLY A 228 -23.35 -11.34 -8.51
N PRO A 229 -24.01 -10.35 -9.13
CA PRO A 229 -23.53 -9.75 -10.37
C PRO A 229 -22.19 -9.02 -10.18
N ASP A 230 -21.24 -9.29 -11.07
CA ASP A 230 -19.95 -8.60 -11.07
C ASP A 230 -20.08 -7.21 -11.70
N VAL A 231 -20.04 -6.18 -10.84
CA VAL A 231 -20.06 -4.77 -11.23
C VAL A 231 -18.68 -4.11 -11.10
N ASP A 232 -17.74 -4.78 -10.44
CA ASP A 232 -16.40 -4.25 -10.18
C ASP A 232 -15.41 -4.56 -11.31
N SER A 233 -15.44 -5.76 -11.94
CA SER A 233 -14.55 -6.06 -13.07
C SER A 233 -14.76 -5.12 -14.27
N PRO A 234 -15.99 -4.80 -14.72
CA PRO A 234 -16.19 -3.79 -15.74
C PRO A 234 -15.69 -2.40 -15.33
N ASN A 235 -15.85 -2.01 -14.05
CA ASN A 235 -15.32 -0.77 -13.53
C ASN A 235 -13.79 -0.75 -13.55
N LEU A 236 -13.16 -1.84 -13.14
CA LEU A 236 -11.70 -2.00 -13.14
C LEU A 236 -11.13 -1.93 -14.56
N HIS A 237 -11.77 -2.58 -15.54
CA HIS A 237 -11.38 -2.49 -16.95
C HIS A 237 -11.50 -1.03 -17.46
N GLY A 238 -12.56 -0.31 -17.10
CA GLY A 238 -12.72 1.10 -17.45
C GLY A 238 -11.62 1.99 -16.85
N ILE A 239 -11.23 1.73 -15.60
CA ILE A 239 -10.13 2.43 -14.92
C ILE A 239 -8.79 2.15 -15.63
N VAL A 240 -8.49 0.89 -15.94
CA VAL A 240 -7.25 0.51 -16.65
C VAL A 240 -7.18 1.18 -18.03
N ASN A 241 -8.26 1.13 -18.81
CA ASN A 241 -8.32 1.80 -20.12
C ASN A 241 -8.08 3.32 -19.98
N HIS A 242 -8.72 3.97 -18.99
CA HIS A 242 -8.51 5.40 -18.75
C HIS A 242 -7.05 5.75 -18.42
N VAL A 243 -6.36 4.88 -17.66
CA VAL A 243 -4.94 5.06 -17.34
C VAL A 243 -4.08 4.88 -18.60
N GLN A 244 -4.33 3.84 -19.41
CA GLN A 244 -3.60 3.57 -20.65
C GLN A 244 -3.81 4.66 -21.75
N GLU A 245 -4.95 5.36 -21.72
CA GLU A 245 -5.21 6.48 -22.62
C GLU A 245 -4.40 7.73 -22.30
N ARG A 246 -3.95 7.88 -21.04
CA ARG A 246 -3.31 9.10 -20.53
C ARG A 246 -1.84 8.97 -20.21
N TRP A 247 -1.40 7.77 -19.93
CA TRP A 247 0.00 7.47 -19.58
C TRP A 247 0.51 6.30 -20.41
N ASN A 248 1.79 6.32 -20.72
CA ASN A 248 2.45 5.26 -21.46
C ASN A 248 2.69 4.03 -20.56
N VAL A 249 1.71 3.12 -20.52
CA VAL A 249 1.73 1.88 -19.75
C VAL A 249 2.35 0.75 -20.55
N ASP A 250 3.28 0.02 -19.94
CA ASP A 250 3.78 -1.25 -20.49
C ASP A 250 2.73 -2.37 -20.38
N SER A 251 2.03 -2.66 -21.45
CA SER A 251 0.99 -3.69 -21.48
C SER A 251 1.50 -5.12 -21.21
N SER A 252 2.82 -5.34 -21.26
CA SER A 252 3.45 -6.62 -20.89
C SER A 252 3.75 -6.72 -19.39
N LYS A 253 3.58 -5.63 -18.64
CA LYS A 253 3.89 -5.49 -17.22
C LYS A 253 2.71 -4.85 -16.45
N MET A 254 1.65 -5.64 -16.30
CA MET A 254 0.42 -5.23 -15.60
C MET A 254 0.13 -6.19 -14.45
N LEU A 255 0.33 -5.72 -13.21
CA LEU A 255 0.13 -6.48 -11.98
C LEU A 255 -1.24 -6.15 -11.35
N LEU A 256 -2.03 -7.18 -11.05
CA LEU A 256 -3.19 -7.08 -10.16
C LEU A 256 -2.84 -7.73 -8.82
N THR A 257 -2.97 -6.98 -7.75
CA THR A 257 -2.72 -7.44 -6.39
C THR A 257 -3.83 -7.01 -5.45
N GLY A 258 -4.00 -7.69 -4.35
CA GLY A 258 -5.02 -7.32 -3.36
C GLY A 258 -4.91 -8.16 -2.10
N MET A 259 -5.58 -7.70 -1.05
CA MET A 259 -5.63 -8.36 0.25
C MET A 259 -7.06 -8.79 0.60
N SER A 260 -7.22 -9.96 1.22
CA SER A 260 -8.51 -10.44 1.74
C SER A 260 -9.55 -10.50 0.62
N ASP A 261 -10.67 -9.77 0.73
CA ASP A 261 -11.66 -9.66 -0.34
C ASP A 261 -11.06 -9.14 -1.65
N GLY A 262 -10.12 -8.16 -1.59
CA GLY A 262 -9.37 -7.71 -2.76
C GLY A 262 -8.44 -8.78 -3.33
N GLY A 263 -7.87 -9.62 -2.48
CA GLY A 263 -7.10 -10.79 -2.89
C GLY A 263 -7.98 -11.85 -3.57
N THR A 264 -9.17 -12.10 -3.04
CA THR A 264 -10.17 -12.98 -3.67
C THR A 264 -10.63 -12.42 -5.01
N PHE A 265 -10.88 -11.10 -5.07
CA PHE A 265 -11.26 -10.45 -6.32
C PHE A 265 -10.11 -10.39 -7.34
N THR A 266 -8.85 -10.48 -6.91
CA THR A 266 -7.70 -10.66 -7.80
C THR A 266 -7.82 -11.94 -8.61
N TYR A 267 -8.34 -13.04 -8.02
CA TYR A 267 -8.66 -14.25 -8.81
C TYR A 267 -9.85 -14.00 -9.74
N VAL A 268 -10.94 -13.42 -9.23
CA VAL A 268 -12.17 -13.22 -10.01
C VAL A 268 -11.89 -12.39 -11.28
N SER A 269 -11.33 -11.21 -11.14
CA SER A 269 -11.05 -10.32 -12.27
C SER A 269 -9.78 -10.70 -13.03
N GLY A 270 -8.81 -11.32 -12.37
CA GLY A 270 -7.53 -11.69 -12.98
C GLY A 270 -7.61 -12.95 -13.86
N LEU A 271 -8.47 -13.91 -13.53
CA LEU A 271 -8.68 -15.13 -14.32
C LEU A 271 -9.69 -14.96 -15.46
N ASP A 272 -10.40 -13.83 -15.53
CA ASP A 272 -11.31 -13.55 -16.64
C ASP A 272 -10.56 -13.53 -17.99
N GLY A 273 -11.19 -14.09 -19.05
CA GLY A 273 -10.58 -14.16 -20.37
C GLY A 273 -10.27 -12.80 -21.00
N ASN A 274 -10.94 -11.74 -20.57
CA ASN A 274 -10.72 -10.36 -21.02
C ASN A 274 -9.81 -9.55 -20.09
N SER A 275 -9.20 -10.20 -19.10
CA SER A 275 -8.35 -9.51 -18.11
C SER A 275 -7.12 -8.88 -18.76
N HIS A 276 -6.85 -7.62 -18.45
CA HIS A 276 -5.66 -6.89 -18.90
C HIS A 276 -4.38 -7.33 -18.16
N PHE A 277 -4.49 -8.02 -17.04
CA PHE A 277 -3.37 -8.25 -16.14
C PHE A 277 -2.50 -9.41 -16.58
N THR A 278 -1.21 -9.19 -16.64
CA THR A 278 -0.20 -10.19 -17.02
C THR A 278 0.33 -10.98 -15.81
N HIS A 279 0.15 -10.44 -14.59
CA HIS A 279 0.62 -11.01 -13.33
C HIS A 279 -0.42 -10.81 -12.25
N LEU A 280 -0.59 -11.80 -11.37
CA LEU A 280 -1.50 -11.73 -10.21
C LEU A 280 -0.73 -11.92 -8.92
N ALA A 281 -1.07 -11.15 -7.86
CA ALA A 281 -0.47 -11.30 -6.53
C ALA A 281 -1.53 -11.23 -5.42
N PRO A 282 -2.38 -12.26 -5.26
CA PRO A 282 -3.37 -12.33 -4.20
C PRO A 282 -2.69 -12.57 -2.83
N SER A 283 -3.16 -11.86 -1.79
CA SER A 283 -2.70 -11.99 -0.40
C SER A 283 -3.85 -12.28 0.54
N SER A 284 -3.67 -13.23 1.46
CA SER A 284 -4.67 -13.60 2.49
C SER A 284 -6.08 -13.72 1.91
N ALA A 285 -6.19 -14.36 0.75
CA ALA A 285 -7.39 -14.46 -0.05
C ALA A 285 -8.19 -15.72 0.29
N SER A 286 -9.53 -15.64 0.19
CA SER A 286 -10.37 -16.83 0.11
C SER A 286 -10.25 -17.47 -1.29
N PHE A 287 -10.32 -18.78 -1.34
CA PHE A 287 -10.29 -19.54 -2.59
C PHE A 287 -11.17 -20.79 -2.49
N HIS A 288 -11.79 -21.16 -3.60
CA HIS A 288 -12.49 -22.43 -3.73
C HIS A 288 -12.19 -23.03 -5.11
N PRO A 289 -11.87 -24.34 -5.22
CA PRO A 289 -11.49 -24.97 -6.49
C PRO A 289 -12.48 -24.76 -7.67
N LEU A 290 -13.78 -24.72 -7.36
CA LEU A 290 -14.80 -24.46 -8.37
C LEU A 290 -14.68 -23.07 -9.04
N LEU A 291 -13.94 -22.15 -8.43
CA LEU A 291 -13.72 -20.84 -9.02
C LEU A 291 -13.09 -20.95 -10.42
N ILE A 292 -12.09 -21.82 -10.59
CA ILE A 292 -11.39 -21.94 -11.88
C ILE A 292 -12.23 -22.59 -12.99
N GLU A 293 -13.27 -23.36 -12.65
CA GLU A 293 -14.15 -24.00 -13.63
C GLU A 293 -14.95 -22.98 -14.48
N GLY A 294 -15.11 -21.77 -13.98
CA GLY A 294 -15.80 -20.67 -14.67
C GLY A 294 -14.95 -19.89 -15.67
N TYR A 295 -13.63 -20.18 -15.77
CA TYR A 295 -12.69 -19.40 -16.57
C TYR A 295 -12.04 -20.21 -17.70
N PRO A 296 -11.63 -19.54 -18.80
CA PRO A 296 -10.97 -20.21 -19.91
C PRO A 296 -9.63 -20.86 -19.47
N PRO A 297 -9.39 -22.17 -19.72
CA PRO A 297 -8.14 -22.82 -19.34
C PRO A 297 -6.90 -22.16 -19.95
N GLU A 298 -7.02 -21.61 -21.17
CA GLU A 298 -5.96 -20.91 -21.87
C GLU A 298 -5.55 -19.61 -21.16
N ARG A 299 -6.44 -19.01 -20.39
CA ARG A 299 -6.13 -17.84 -19.55
C ARG A 299 -5.28 -18.21 -18.34
N ILE A 300 -5.47 -19.39 -17.78
CA ILE A 300 -4.75 -19.88 -16.61
C ILE A 300 -3.39 -20.45 -16.99
N GLN A 301 -3.29 -21.08 -18.16
CA GLN A 301 -2.07 -21.74 -18.61
C GLN A 301 -0.89 -20.77 -18.71
N GLY A 302 0.15 -21.02 -17.90
CA GLY A 302 1.36 -20.21 -17.84
C GLY A 302 1.20 -18.85 -17.13
N LEU A 303 0.01 -18.51 -16.61
CA LEU A 303 -0.23 -17.24 -15.91
C LEU A 303 0.66 -17.13 -14.66
N PRO A 304 1.50 -16.10 -14.55
CA PRO A 304 2.31 -15.87 -13.38
C PRO A 304 1.46 -15.43 -12.19
N ILE A 305 1.52 -16.16 -11.08
CA ILE A 305 0.79 -15.86 -9.85
C ILE A 305 1.74 -15.89 -8.65
N TYR A 306 1.84 -14.79 -7.90
CA TYR A 306 2.55 -14.69 -6.63
C TYR A 306 1.56 -14.82 -5.49
N LEU A 307 1.31 -16.04 -5.03
CA LEU A 307 0.34 -16.34 -3.99
C LEU A 307 1.01 -16.26 -2.61
N MET A 308 0.54 -15.34 -1.76
CA MET A 308 1.07 -15.20 -0.40
C MET A 308 -0.04 -15.28 0.65
N HIS A 309 0.29 -15.95 1.77
CA HIS A 309 -0.65 -16.16 2.87
C HIS A 309 0.07 -16.32 4.20
N GLY A 310 -0.57 -15.86 5.28
CA GLY A 310 -0.05 -15.97 6.63
C GLY A 310 -0.38 -17.28 7.30
N ALA A 311 0.61 -17.92 7.92
CA ALA A 311 0.37 -19.14 8.70
C ALA A 311 -0.48 -18.89 9.98
N LEU A 312 -0.49 -17.63 10.46
CA LEU A 312 -1.29 -17.18 11.60
C LEU A 312 -2.61 -16.50 11.20
N ASP A 313 -3.03 -16.66 9.94
CA ASP A 313 -4.28 -16.07 9.46
C ASP A 313 -5.48 -16.70 10.19
N TRP A 314 -6.15 -15.89 10.98
CA TRP A 314 -7.27 -16.33 11.84
C TRP A 314 -8.63 -16.24 11.13
N MET A 315 -8.70 -15.54 9.99
CA MET A 315 -9.92 -15.42 9.17
C MET A 315 -9.97 -16.51 8.10
N PHE A 316 -8.87 -16.69 7.37
CA PHE A 316 -8.74 -17.70 6.33
C PHE A 316 -7.59 -18.66 6.68
N PRO A 317 -7.89 -19.90 7.09
CA PRO A 317 -6.86 -20.88 7.43
C PRO A 317 -5.88 -21.08 6.27
N ILE A 318 -4.60 -21.31 6.60
CA ILE A 318 -3.52 -21.50 5.62
C ILE A 318 -3.83 -22.58 4.57
N ASP A 319 -4.64 -23.57 4.92
CA ASP A 319 -5.03 -24.65 4.01
C ASP A 319 -5.80 -24.13 2.79
N VAL A 320 -6.51 -23.00 2.89
CA VAL A 320 -7.16 -22.33 1.76
C VAL A 320 -6.13 -21.92 0.69
N ALA A 321 -4.99 -21.37 1.13
CA ALA A 321 -3.92 -20.96 0.23
C ALA A 321 -3.15 -22.16 -0.35
N ARG A 322 -2.96 -23.22 0.44
CA ARG A 322 -2.37 -24.48 -0.03
C ARG A 322 -3.24 -25.14 -1.10
N GLU A 323 -4.57 -25.15 -0.91
CA GLU A 323 -5.53 -25.63 -1.91
C GLU A 323 -5.51 -24.76 -3.17
N ALA A 324 -5.45 -23.41 -3.04
CA ALA A 324 -5.30 -22.50 -4.16
C ALA A 324 -4.04 -22.79 -4.95
N HIS A 325 -2.89 -22.95 -4.28
CA HIS A 325 -1.62 -23.30 -4.92
C HIS A 325 -1.71 -24.60 -5.72
N GLN A 326 -2.24 -25.67 -5.09
CA GLN A 326 -2.38 -26.97 -5.75
C GLN A 326 -3.30 -26.90 -6.97
N THR A 327 -4.45 -26.26 -6.81
CA THR A 327 -5.48 -26.16 -7.87
C THR A 327 -4.99 -25.34 -9.06
N LEU A 328 -4.42 -24.16 -8.81
CA LEU A 328 -3.92 -23.26 -9.86
C LEU A 328 -2.71 -23.88 -10.57
N SER A 329 -1.80 -24.52 -9.84
CA SER A 329 -0.66 -25.23 -10.45
C SER A 329 -1.11 -26.42 -11.31
N ALA A 330 -2.10 -27.19 -10.86
CA ALA A 330 -2.68 -28.28 -11.64
C ALA A 330 -3.40 -27.79 -12.91
N ALA A 331 -3.98 -26.59 -12.87
CA ALA A 331 -4.56 -25.91 -14.03
C ALA A 331 -3.52 -25.28 -14.96
N GLY A 332 -2.22 -25.37 -14.63
CA GLY A 332 -1.11 -24.94 -15.49
C GLY A 332 -0.62 -23.51 -15.23
N ALA A 333 -1.07 -22.82 -14.17
CA ALA A 333 -0.53 -21.54 -13.77
C ALA A 333 0.92 -21.66 -13.26
N ASN A 334 1.71 -20.62 -13.45
CA ASN A 334 3.07 -20.51 -12.90
C ASN A 334 3.01 -19.85 -11.51
N VAL A 335 2.83 -20.68 -10.46
CA VAL A 335 2.58 -20.17 -9.10
C VAL A 335 3.86 -20.12 -8.28
N CYS A 336 4.24 -18.91 -7.85
CA CYS A 336 5.19 -18.67 -6.77
C CYS A 336 4.39 -18.63 -5.45
N TYR A 337 4.50 -19.64 -4.60
CA TYR A 337 3.77 -19.72 -3.33
C TYR A 337 4.63 -19.30 -2.15
N ARG A 338 4.11 -18.40 -1.32
CA ARG A 338 4.75 -17.87 -0.13
C ARG A 338 3.86 -18.06 1.10
N GLU A 339 4.23 -19.02 1.94
CA GLU A 339 3.67 -19.20 3.27
C GLU A 339 4.51 -18.43 4.28
N ILE A 340 3.92 -17.43 4.95
CA ILE A 340 4.64 -16.51 5.83
C ILE A 340 4.30 -16.87 7.28
N SER A 341 5.29 -17.42 8.01
CA SER A 341 5.11 -18.06 9.29
C SER A 341 4.59 -17.16 10.42
N ASP A 342 4.94 -15.86 10.37
CA ASP A 342 4.59 -14.85 11.40
C ASP A 342 3.48 -13.87 10.96
N LEU A 343 2.90 -14.08 9.78
CA LEU A 343 1.83 -13.24 9.24
C LEU A 343 0.47 -13.72 9.70
N SER A 344 -0.32 -12.80 10.21
CA SER A 344 -1.74 -12.96 10.51
C SER A 344 -2.61 -12.54 9.30
N HIS A 345 -3.89 -12.19 9.53
CA HIS A 345 -4.74 -11.62 8.48
C HIS A 345 -4.40 -10.14 8.28
N THR A 346 -3.18 -9.88 7.79
CA THR A 346 -2.65 -8.53 7.50
C THR A 346 -1.92 -8.54 6.17
N TYR A 347 -1.64 -7.34 5.60
CA TYR A 347 -0.90 -7.24 4.35
C TYR A 347 0.62 -7.27 4.61
N PRO A 348 1.38 -8.19 3.99
CA PRO A 348 2.83 -8.31 4.18
C PRO A 348 3.58 -7.30 3.29
N ARG A 349 3.68 -6.03 3.72
CA ARG A 349 4.37 -4.97 2.95
C ARG A 349 5.85 -5.26 2.70
N ASP A 350 6.46 -6.03 3.56
CA ASP A 350 7.84 -6.53 3.47
C ASP A 350 8.04 -7.51 2.30
N GLU A 351 6.98 -8.10 1.76
CA GLU A 351 7.03 -8.92 0.54
C GLU A 351 6.97 -8.09 -0.77
N ASN A 352 6.56 -6.82 -0.72
CA ASN A 352 6.44 -6.00 -1.93
C ASN A 352 7.74 -5.93 -2.76
N PRO A 353 8.96 -5.77 -2.19
CA PRO A 353 10.19 -5.80 -2.96
C PRO A 353 10.42 -7.13 -3.69
N ASN A 354 10.03 -8.26 -3.08
CA ASN A 354 10.10 -9.58 -3.69
C ASN A 354 9.11 -9.71 -4.85
N ILE A 355 7.88 -9.21 -4.65
CA ILE A 355 6.85 -9.17 -5.71
C ILE A 355 7.34 -8.30 -6.87
N MET A 356 7.95 -7.13 -6.62
CA MET A 356 8.49 -6.27 -7.68
C MET A 356 9.62 -6.94 -8.46
N ASN A 357 10.55 -7.62 -7.80
CA ASN A 357 11.62 -8.36 -8.46
C ASN A 357 11.07 -9.52 -9.31
N TRP A 358 10.08 -10.25 -8.78
CA TRP A 358 9.42 -11.29 -9.54
C TRP A 358 8.62 -10.73 -10.73
N PHE A 359 7.85 -9.69 -10.52
CA PHE A 359 7.02 -9.05 -11.54
C PHE A 359 7.84 -8.45 -12.69
N LEU A 360 8.92 -7.74 -12.36
CA LEU A 360 9.73 -7.04 -13.36
C LEU A 360 10.77 -7.95 -14.04
N HIS A 361 11.34 -8.88 -13.27
CA HIS A 361 12.52 -9.65 -13.71
C HIS A 361 12.33 -11.16 -13.70
N GLY A 362 11.16 -11.67 -13.23
CA GLY A 362 10.92 -13.11 -13.09
C GLY A 362 11.74 -13.78 -11.97
N THR A 363 12.36 -13.00 -11.10
CA THR A 363 13.19 -13.52 -10.00
C THR A 363 12.30 -14.02 -8.87
N VAL A 364 12.26 -15.33 -8.68
CA VAL A 364 11.54 -15.95 -7.55
C VAL A 364 12.42 -15.87 -6.30
N PRO A 365 11.88 -15.44 -5.14
CA PRO A 365 12.63 -15.46 -3.88
C PRO A 365 13.12 -16.88 -3.57
N THR A 366 14.37 -17.01 -3.14
CA THR A 366 14.85 -18.28 -2.59
C THR A 366 14.02 -18.60 -1.36
N THR A 367 13.36 -19.77 -1.36
CA THR A 367 12.69 -20.30 -0.17
C THR A 367 13.79 -20.55 0.87
N GLU A 368 13.92 -19.67 1.86
CA GLU A 368 14.54 -20.07 3.11
C GLU A 368 13.55 -21.04 3.77
N THR A 369 13.80 -22.35 3.61
CA THR A 369 13.21 -23.36 4.47
C THR A 369 13.85 -23.17 5.83
N SER A 370 13.18 -22.40 6.70
CA SER A 370 13.49 -22.35 8.13
C SER A 370 12.84 -23.50 8.86
#